data_19d841a8c292145b1158fa8b81fc5691
#
_entry.id   19d841a8c292145b1158fa8b81fc5691
#
_cell.length_a   1.000
_cell.length_b   1.000
_cell.length_c   1.000
_cell.angle_alpha   90.00
_cell.angle_beta   90.00
_cell.angle_gamma   90.00
#
_symmetry.space_group_name_H-M   'P 1'
#
loop_
_entity.id
_entity.type
_entity.pdbx_description
1 polymer ?
#
loop_
_entity_poly.entity_id
_entity_poly.type
_entity_poly.pdbx_seq_one_letter_code
_entity_poly.pdbx_strand_id
1 'polypeptide(L)'
;MRRMKTMRMPRETRQLFKVRRRVSPMAIVVPLLVILLLACWVVYDNSRIVVDRETFSMPSMEKSMEGTAILQLSDIRGRQFGAEGESLHSVLKTEDYDLVVMTGDLAGKEGDLTGFYQALDYFAAQGKPVYFITGETDPAAEELREDGSFGPADWVLRAQETGAVYLDVPQKLYEGETSLWLMPASALVLDSQNPIASLDNRLADETLDEATAQSLLYKKERYQAFAEEMERRQQNDLTIMLSHLPCLDKELQSESTTAIFGEADLILAGHHLGGQICMPMFGALHADNDLLPRGGWFPESRYLTGLHEVNATYQYVSTGLGVDWEGWLDFRTCNPPQISIITLTRKVEA
;
A
#
# COMPACT_ATOMS: atom_id res chain seq x y z
N MET A 1 25.38 -41.37 -85.36
CA MET A 1 25.78 -40.59 -84.19
C MET A 1 25.51 -39.13 -84.41
N ARG A 2 24.39 -38.60 -83.91
CA ARG A 2 24.03 -37.18 -84.01
C ARG A 2 24.32 -36.52 -82.64
N ARG A 3 25.24 -35.59 -82.60
CA ARG A 3 25.56 -34.78 -81.43
C ARG A 3 24.41 -33.76 -81.16
N MET A 4 23.76 -33.89 -80.04
CA MET A 4 22.84 -32.89 -79.52
C MET A 4 23.63 -31.63 -79.09
N LYS A 5 23.34 -30.50 -79.73
CA LYS A 5 23.82 -29.17 -79.29
C LYS A 5 23.00 -28.73 -78.07
N THR A 6 23.64 -28.60 -76.95
CA THR A 6 23.08 -27.97 -75.78
C THR A 6 22.88 -26.48 -76.05
N MET A 7 21.65 -26.04 -76.09
CA MET A 7 21.24 -24.66 -76.23
C MET A 7 21.44 -23.97 -74.86
N ARG A 8 22.45 -23.07 -74.75
CA ARG A 8 22.63 -22.22 -73.59
C ARG A 8 21.58 -21.11 -73.64
N MET A 9 20.64 -21.10 -72.70
CA MET A 9 19.75 -19.97 -72.48
C MET A 9 20.53 -18.73 -72.01
N PRO A 10 20.16 -17.50 -72.47
CA PRO A 10 20.79 -16.28 -72.01
C PRO A 10 20.38 -16.03 -70.55
N ARG A 11 21.36 -15.66 -69.72
CA ARG A 11 21.11 -15.16 -68.36
C ARG A 11 20.44 -13.80 -68.50
N GLU A 12 19.12 -13.75 -68.36
CA GLU A 12 18.43 -12.51 -68.05
C GLU A 12 18.91 -12.02 -66.66
N THR A 13 19.67 -10.94 -66.68
CA THR A 13 20.01 -10.14 -65.51
C THR A 13 18.71 -9.57 -64.99
N ARG A 14 18.15 -10.21 -63.95
CA ARG A 14 17.12 -9.60 -63.11
C ARG A 14 17.75 -8.37 -62.46
N GLN A 15 17.60 -7.22 -63.06
CA GLN A 15 17.76 -5.95 -62.35
C GLN A 15 16.65 -5.85 -61.33
N LEU A 16 16.97 -6.23 -60.08
CA LEU A 16 16.14 -5.94 -58.93
C LEU A 16 16.08 -4.42 -58.81
N PHE A 17 15.05 -3.83 -59.35
CA PHE A 17 14.69 -2.46 -59.06
C PHE A 17 14.49 -2.37 -57.54
N LYS A 18 15.51 -1.91 -56.79
CA LYS A 18 15.37 -1.46 -55.42
C LYS A 18 14.48 -0.20 -55.51
N VAL A 19 13.16 -0.41 -55.42
CA VAL A 19 12.22 0.68 -55.15
C VAL A 19 12.58 1.20 -53.77
N ARG A 20 13.39 2.24 -53.70
CA ARG A 20 13.54 3.06 -52.49
C ARG A 20 12.16 3.65 -52.20
N ARG A 21 11.35 2.97 -51.40
CA ARG A 21 10.16 3.60 -50.83
C ARG A 21 10.62 4.82 -50.07
N ARG A 22 10.39 6.00 -50.62
CA ARG A 22 10.53 7.27 -49.89
C ARG A 22 9.49 7.23 -48.79
N VAL A 23 9.94 6.99 -47.53
CA VAL A 23 9.08 7.08 -46.37
C VAL A 23 8.57 8.51 -46.31
N SER A 24 7.27 8.71 -46.37
CA SER A 24 6.66 10.03 -46.25
C SER A 24 7.13 10.66 -44.92
N PRO A 25 7.56 11.92 -44.88
CA PRO A 25 7.88 12.59 -43.61
C PRO A 25 6.78 12.47 -42.57
N MET A 26 5.51 12.45 -42.98
CA MET A 26 4.36 12.24 -42.09
C MET A 26 4.37 10.87 -41.45
N ALA A 27 4.89 9.83 -42.09
CA ALA A 27 5.00 8.51 -41.51
C ALA A 27 6.02 8.44 -40.34
N ILE A 28 6.85 9.45 -40.19
CA ILE A 28 7.79 9.63 -39.08
C ILE A 28 7.22 10.64 -38.07
N VAL A 29 6.72 11.76 -38.55
CA VAL A 29 6.25 12.88 -37.69
C VAL A 29 5.02 12.47 -36.87
N VAL A 30 4.07 11.75 -37.47
CA VAL A 30 2.84 11.34 -36.76
C VAL A 30 3.15 10.40 -35.58
N PRO A 31 3.94 9.32 -35.71
CA PRO A 31 4.31 8.49 -34.55
C PRO A 31 5.07 9.26 -33.48
N LEU A 32 6.01 10.16 -33.88
CA LEU A 32 6.73 10.97 -32.90
C LEU A 32 5.80 11.91 -32.13
N LEU A 33 4.83 12.53 -32.81
CA LEU A 33 3.83 13.36 -32.13
C LEU A 33 2.96 12.56 -31.17
N VAL A 34 2.54 11.35 -31.55
CA VAL A 34 1.77 10.44 -30.68
C VAL A 34 2.60 10.06 -29.45
N ILE A 35 3.88 9.70 -29.62
CA ILE A 35 4.77 9.36 -28.50
C ILE A 35 4.93 10.57 -27.57
N LEU A 36 5.12 11.77 -28.11
CA LEU A 36 5.23 13.00 -27.32
C LEU A 36 3.94 13.27 -26.52
N LEU A 37 2.76 13.11 -27.13
CA LEU A 37 1.48 13.29 -26.44
C LEU A 37 1.29 12.27 -25.34
N LEU A 38 1.66 11.01 -25.58
CA LEU A 38 1.61 9.96 -24.55
C LEU A 38 2.58 10.26 -23.40
N ALA A 39 3.80 10.71 -23.69
CA ALA A 39 4.75 11.11 -22.65
C ALA A 39 4.23 12.29 -21.82
N CYS A 40 3.68 13.33 -22.46
CA CYS A 40 3.06 14.45 -21.76
C CYS A 40 1.89 14.00 -20.88
N TRP A 41 1.07 13.07 -21.39
CA TRP A 41 -0.04 12.52 -20.63
C TRP A 41 0.43 11.72 -19.40
N VAL A 42 1.46 10.87 -19.55
CA VAL A 42 2.05 10.12 -18.41
C VAL A 42 2.59 11.09 -17.36
N VAL A 43 3.32 12.13 -17.75
CA VAL A 43 3.83 13.16 -16.82
C VAL A 43 2.68 13.85 -16.10
N TYR A 44 1.64 14.25 -16.83
CA TYR A 44 0.45 14.87 -16.23
C TYR A 44 -0.24 13.91 -15.25
N ASP A 45 -0.46 12.64 -15.63
CA ASP A 45 -1.15 11.65 -14.81
C ASP A 45 -0.39 11.34 -13.52
N ASN A 46 0.96 11.32 -13.56
CA ASN A 46 1.80 11.12 -12.38
C ASN A 46 1.91 12.36 -11.48
N SER A 47 1.65 13.57 -12.02
CA SER A 47 1.76 14.81 -11.24
C SER A 47 0.55 15.10 -10.37
N ARG A 48 -0.62 14.61 -10.74
CA ARG A 48 -1.88 14.85 -10.01
C ARG A 48 -2.09 13.79 -8.92
N ILE A 49 -2.76 14.18 -7.85
CA ILE A 49 -3.28 13.27 -6.83
C ILE A 49 -4.81 13.18 -7.02
N VAL A 50 -5.32 11.97 -7.08
CA VAL A 50 -6.77 11.69 -7.18
C VAL A 50 -7.29 11.31 -5.81
N VAL A 51 -8.51 11.74 -5.50
CA VAL A 51 -9.22 11.33 -4.28
C VAL A 51 -10.24 10.27 -4.67
N ASP A 52 -10.04 9.07 -4.16
CA ASP A 52 -11.04 8.00 -4.21
C ASP A 52 -11.96 8.09 -2.98
N ARG A 53 -13.25 7.90 -3.17
CA ARG A 53 -14.23 8.01 -2.10
C ARG A 53 -15.10 6.78 -2.08
N GLU A 54 -14.99 6.06 -0.97
CA GLU A 54 -15.75 4.84 -0.72
C GLU A 54 -16.67 5.02 0.49
N THR A 55 -17.77 4.33 0.48
CA THR A 55 -18.69 4.27 1.61
C THR A 55 -18.74 2.84 2.12
N PHE A 56 -18.42 2.65 3.38
CA PHE A 56 -18.43 1.33 3.99
C PHE A 56 -19.56 1.21 5.02
N SER A 57 -20.38 0.16 4.86
CA SER A 57 -21.53 -0.08 5.72
C SER A 57 -21.16 -0.88 6.96
N MET A 58 -21.39 -0.28 8.13
CA MET A 58 -21.29 -0.91 9.45
C MET A 58 -22.65 -0.81 10.18
N PRO A 59 -23.60 -1.73 9.93
CA PRO A 59 -24.96 -1.60 10.46
C PRO A 59 -25.04 -1.57 11.99
N SER A 60 -24.08 -2.23 12.67
CA SER A 60 -24.00 -2.28 14.14
C SER A 60 -23.40 -1.04 14.77
N MET A 61 -22.89 -0.11 13.97
CA MET A 61 -22.27 1.14 14.41
C MET A 61 -23.30 2.05 15.11
N GLU A 62 -22.86 2.76 16.15
CA GLU A 62 -23.70 3.78 16.78
C GLU A 62 -23.98 4.95 15.84
N LYS A 63 -25.13 5.61 16.07
CA LYS A 63 -25.54 6.77 15.27
C LYS A 63 -24.55 7.94 15.38
N SER A 64 -23.87 8.08 16.48
CA SER A 64 -22.84 9.10 16.73
C SER A 64 -21.62 8.97 15.87
N MET A 65 -21.33 7.77 15.35
CA MET A 65 -20.24 7.48 14.41
C MET A 65 -20.64 7.58 12.93
N GLU A 66 -21.95 7.79 12.65
CA GLU A 66 -22.46 7.93 11.27
C GLU A 66 -21.76 9.07 10.54
N GLY A 67 -21.16 8.78 9.40
CA GLY A 67 -20.45 9.76 8.59
C GLY A 67 -18.98 9.94 8.97
N THR A 68 -18.44 9.19 9.94
CA THR A 68 -17.00 9.22 10.24
C THR A 68 -16.20 8.91 8.98
N ALA A 69 -15.33 9.84 8.59
CA ALA A 69 -14.54 9.75 7.39
C ALA A 69 -13.06 9.53 7.71
N ILE A 70 -12.50 8.46 7.18
CA ILE A 70 -11.11 8.05 7.36
C ILE A 70 -10.35 8.35 6.09
N LEU A 71 -9.34 9.22 6.18
CA LEU A 71 -8.40 9.47 5.09
C LEU A 71 -7.28 8.45 5.14
N GLN A 72 -7.15 7.64 4.09
CA GLN A 72 -6.03 6.70 3.94
C GLN A 72 -4.99 7.24 2.96
N LEU A 73 -3.73 7.30 3.43
CA LEU A 73 -2.54 7.42 2.61
C LEU A 73 -1.79 6.08 2.63
N SER A 74 -1.26 5.66 1.50
CA SER A 74 -0.46 4.45 1.41
C SER A 74 0.69 4.65 0.44
N ASP A 75 1.76 3.89 0.62
CA ASP A 75 2.84 3.79 -0.36
C ASP A 75 3.33 5.17 -0.82
N ILE A 76 3.68 6.04 0.12
CA ILE A 76 4.26 7.36 -0.19
C ILE A 76 5.58 7.18 -0.93
N ARG A 77 6.38 6.18 -0.55
CA ARG A 77 7.63 5.75 -1.20
C ARG A 77 8.56 6.92 -1.53
N GLY A 78 8.67 7.86 -0.57
CA GLY A 78 9.51 9.05 -0.71
C GLY A 78 8.98 10.09 -1.69
N ARG A 79 7.73 9.98 -2.16
CA ARG A 79 7.11 11.01 -2.98
C ARG A 79 7.04 12.32 -2.22
N GLN A 80 7.69 13.34 -2.74
CA GLN A 80 7.59 14.69 -2.23
C GLN A 80 6.38 15.42 -2.84
N PHE A 81 5.76 16.27 -2.05
CA PHE A 81 4.54 16.99 -2.43
C PHE A 81 4.80 18.47 -2.79
N GLY A 82 5.96 18.75 -3.36
CA GLY A 82 6.49 20.10 -3.57
C GLY A 82 7.44 20.48 -2.44
N ALA A 83 7.93 21.74 -2.41
CA ALA A 83 8.91 22.18 -1.43
C ALA A 83 8.35 22.17 0.02
N GLU A 84 7.05 22.52 0.16
CA GLU A 84 6.33 22.61 1.42
C GLU A 84 5.05 21.75 1.45
N GLY A 85 4.95 20.71 0.60
CA GLY A 85 3.78 19.84 0.56
C GLY A 85 2.59 20.37 -0.23
N GLU A 86 2.77 21.39 -1.08
CA GLU A 86 1.68 22.18 -1.70
C GLU A 86 0.72 21.33 -2.54
N SER A 87 1.21 20.29 -3.20
CA SER A 87 0.36 19.44 -4.04
C SER A 87 -0.62 18.61 -3.21
N LEU A 88 -0.19 18.07 -2.05
CA LEU A 88 -1.05 17.38 -1.11
C LEU A 88 -2.03 18.36 -0.44
N HIS A 89 -1.53 19.51 0.04
CA HIS A 89 -2.35 20.56 0.67
C HIS A 89 -3.46 21.03 -0.28
N SER A 90 -3.15 21.21 -1.58
CA SER A 90 -4.13 21.69 -2.56
C SER A 90 -5.30 20.73 -2.77
N VAL A 91 -5.05 19.44 -2.63
CA VAL A 91 -6.08 18.39 -2.75
C VAL A 91 -6.87 18.31 -1.45
N LEU A 92 -6.19 18.21 -0.32
CA LEU A 92 -6.83 17.96 0.99
C LEU A 92 -7.65 19.12 1.53
N LYS A 93 -7.35 20.37 1.14
CA LYS A 93 -8.07 21.56 1.63
C LYS A 93 -9.56 21.59 1.31
N THR A 94 -10.02 20.78 0.35
CA THR A 94 -11.43 20.67 -0.07
C THR A 94 -12.09 19.39 0.42
N GLU A 95 -11.36 18.56 1.16
CA GLU A 95 -11.82 17.28 1.64
C GLU A 95 -12.15 17.34 3.14
N ASP A 96 -13.24 16.68 3.51
CA ASP A 96 -13.63 16.50 4.90
C ASP A 96 -13.25 15.08 5.34
N TYR A 97 -12.54 14.99 6.47
CA TYR A 97 -12.16 13.72 7.12
C TYR A 97 -11.93 13.96 8.61
N ASP A 98 -12.10 12.93 9.41
CA ASP A 98 -12.01 13.00 10.87
C ASP A 98 -10.65 12.55 11.38
N LEU A 99 -10.07 11.52 10.75
CA LEU A 99 -8.77 10.96 11.11
C LEU A 99 -8.01 10.50 9.86
N VAL A 100 -6.72 10.28 10.05
CA VAL A 100 -5.82 9.85 8.98
C VAL A 100 -5.18 8.52 9.37
N VAL A 101 -5.11 7.60 8.42
CA VAL A 101 -4.35 6.35 8.55
C VAL A 101 -3.31 6.25 7.45
N MET A 102 -2.12 5.77 7.78
CA MET A 102 -1.05 5.54 6.81
C MET A 102 -0.66 4.07 6.84
N THR A 103 -0.83 3.38 5.72
CA THR A 103 -0.75 1.91 5.65
C THR A 103 0.59 1.40 5.12
N GLY A 104 1.69 2.08 5.49
CA GLY A 104 3.06 1.62 5.24
C GLY A 104 3.66 2.05 3.89
N ASP A 105 4.91 1.65 3.66
CA ASP A 105 5.76 2.07 2.55
C ASP A 105 5.86 3.60 2.43
N LEU A 106 6.18 4.22 3.57
CA LEU A 106 6.24 5.67 3.75
C LEU A 106 7.55 6.25 3.21
N ALA A 107 8.64 5.47 3.37
CA ALA A 107 9.98 5.84 2.98
C ALA A 107 10.25 5.59 1.49
N GLY A 108 11.09 6.45 0.92
CA GLY A 108 11.67 6.30 -0.41
C GLY A 108 13.04 5.64 -0.39
N LYS A 109 13.77 5.80 -1.50
CA LYS A 109 15.15 5.31 -1.62
C LYS A 109 16.00 5.79 -0.45
N GLU A 110 16.86 4.90 0.05
CA GLU A 110 17.80 5.20 1.15
C GLU A 110 17.10 5.68 2.44
N GLY A 111 15.81 5.34 2.61
CA GLY A 111 15.06 5.74 3.79
C GLY A 111 14.58 7.19 3.78
N ASP A 112 14.41 7.82 2.61
CA ASP A 112 13.92 9.20 2.49
C ASP A 112 12.45 9.30 2.97
N LEU A 113 12.26 9.93 4.12
CA LEU A 113 10.96 10.17 4.76
C LEU A 113 10.44 11.60 4.54
N THR A 114 11.04 12.36 3.61
CA THR A 114 10.65 13.77 3.39
C THR A 114 9.15 13.93 3.12
N GLY A 115 8.60 13.12 2.21
CA GLY A 115 7.16 13.18 1.88
C GLY A 115 6.27 12.76 3.04
N PHE A 116 6.70 11.79 3.83
CA PHE A 116 6.00 11.39 5.05
C PHE A 116 5.90 12.53 6.06
N TYR A 117 7.02 13.19 6.36
CA TYR A 117 7.01 14.33 7.29
C TYR A 117 6.23 15.52 6.75
N GLN A 118 6.29 15.83 5.45
CA GLN A 118 5.44 16.85 4.84
C GLN A 118 3.95 16.59 5.07
N ALA A 119 3.52 15.33 4.98
CA ALA A 119 2.14 14.94 5.27
C ALA A 119 1.82 15.09 6.78
N LEU A 120 2.71 14.63 7.66
CA LEU A 120 2.53 14.76 9.12
C LEU A 120 2.41 16.22 9.55
N ASP A 121 3.30 17.10 9.08
CA ASP A 121 3.28 18.53 9.40
C ASP A 121 1.95 19.18 8.98
N TYR A 122 1.42 18.80 7.81
CA TYR A 122 0.12 19.27 7.37
C TYR A 122 -1.00 18.83 8.31
N PHE A 123 -1.07 17.54 8.66
CA PHE A 123 -2.14 17.02 9.51
C PHE A 123 -2.04 17.55 10.95
N ALA A 124 -0.83 17.68 11.48
CA ALA A 124 -0.60 18.31 12.79
C ALA A 124 -1.10 19.75 12.83
N ALA A 125 -0.84 20.53 11.76
CA ALA A 125 -1.35 21.90 11.65
C ALA A 125 -2.88 21.98 11.56
N GLN A 126 -3.55 20.91 11.07
CA GLN A 126 -5.01 20.81 11.04
C GLN A 126 -5.61 20.19 12.32
N GLY A 127 -4.77 19.75 13.26
CA GLY A 127 -5.20 19.06 14.48
C GLY A 127 -5.87 17.71 14.21
N LYS A 128 -5.53 17.05 13.10
CA LYS A 128 -6.09 15.75 12.73
C LYS A 128 -5.29 14.62 13.35
N PRO A 129 -5.92 13.64 14.01
CA PRO A 129 -5.22 12.46 14.52
C PRO A 129 -4.70 11.63 13.36
N VAL A 130 -3.44 11.20 13.46
CA VAL A 130 -2.75 10.37 12.47
C VAL A 130 -2.30 9.07 13.13
N TYR A 131 -2.61 7.95 12.50
CA TYR A 131 -2.15 6.63 12.88
C TYR A 131 -1.37 6.02 11.71
N PHE A 132 -0.23 5.42 11.97
CA PHE A 132 0.57 4.81 10.90
C PHE A 132 1.16 3.47 11.30
N ILE A 133 1.32 2.62 10.30
CA ILE A 133 2.07 1.37 10.37
C ILE A 133 3.22 1.43 9.37
N THR A 134 4.17 0.50 9.48
CA THR A 134 5.27 0.34 8.51
C THR A 134 4.90 -0.64 7.39
N GLY A 135 5.57 -0.48 6.25
CA GLY A 135 5.59 -1.42 5.14
C GLY A 135 6.99 -2.05 4.96
N GLU A 136 7.21 -2.68 3.82
CA GLU A 136 8.46 -3.41 3.55
C GLU A 136 9.63 -2.48 3.21
N THR A 137 9.37 -1.32 2.61
CA THR A 137 10.41 -0.36 2.22
C THR A 137 10.79 0.61 3.33
N ASP A 138 10.06 0.60 4.43
CA ASP A 138 10.33 1.49 5.55
C ASP A 138 11.56 1.06 6.34
N PRO A 139 12.33 1.99 6.91
CA PRO A 139 13.35 1.66 7.89
C PRO A 139 12.73 0.89 9.06
N ALA A 140 13.53 0.11 9.77
CA ALA A 140 13.08 -0.56 10.98
C ALA A 140 12.42 0.46 11.93
N ALA A 141 11.23 0.11 12.43
CA ALA A 141 10.51 0.99 13.36
C ALA A 141 11.07 0.96 14.77
N GLU A 142 11.95 0.01 15.04
CA GLU A 142 12.54 -0.26 16.34
C GLU A 142 14.04 -0.45 16.20
N GLU A 143 14.79 0.04 17.15
CA GLU A 143 16.26 -0.05 17.13
C GLU A 143 16.87 -0.18 18.51
N LEU A 144 18.11 -0.69 18.55
CA LEU A 144 18.96 -0.68 19.74
C LEU A 144 19.56 0.71 19.87
N ARG A 145 19.32 1.39 20.99
CA ARG A 145 19.84 2.71 21.28
C ARG A 145 21.27 2.66 21.83
N GLU A 146 21.95 3.78 21.85
CA GLU A 146 23.30 3.91 22.38
C GLU A 146 23.41 3.56 23.87
N ASP A 147 22.34 3.75 24.64
CA ASP A 147 22.27 3.40 26.06
C ASP A 147 22.03 1.90 26.32
N GLY A 148 21.95 1.09 25.26
CA GLY A 148 21.68 -0.36 25.32
C GLY A 148 20.21 -0.72 25.47
N SER A 149 19.28 0.25 25.54
CA SER A 149 17.84 -0.01 25.49
C SER A 149 17.37 -0.29 24.07
N PHE A 150 16.34 -1.08 23.91
CA PHE A 150 15.66 -1.32 22.64
C PHE A 150 14.31 -0.59 22.64
N GLY A 151 13.95 0.05 21.55
CA GLY A 151 12.69 0.81 21.49
C GLY A 151 12.43 1.42 20.12
N PRO A 152 11.43 2.33 20.00
CA PRO A 152 11.11 2.96 18.73
C PRO A 152 12.33 3.69 18.15
N ALA A 153 12.53 3.52 16.83
CA ALA A 153 13.61 4.19 16.11
C ALA A 153 13.41 5.72 16.08
N ASP A 154 14.50 6.45 15.87
CA ASP A 154 14.49 7.92 15.88
C ASP A 154 13.46 8.53 14.91
N TRP A 155 13.27 7.91 13.75
CA TRP A 155 12.29 8.39 12.79
C TRP A 155 10.84 8.22 13.27
N VAL A 156 10.54 7.16 14.03
CA VAL A 156 9.24 6.94 14.67
C VAL A 156 9.03 7.96 15.79
N LEU A 157 10.04 8.17 16.64
CA LEU A 157 9.98 9.18 17.71
C LEU A 157 9.71 10.59 17.15
N ARG A 158 10.39 10.96 16.08
CA ARG A 158 10.16 12.22 15.39
C ARG A 158 8.73 12.33 14.83
N ALA A 159 8.18 11.26 14.30
CA ALA A 159 6.78 11.24 13.86
C ALA A 159 5.82 11.43 15.05
N GLN A 160 6.10 10.81 16.19
CA GLN A 160 5.30 10.96 17.41
C GLN A 160 5.36 12.37 18.00
N GLU A 161 6.46 13.10 17.80
CA GLU A 161 6.56 14.51 18.18
C GLU A 161 5.55 15.41 17.45
N THR A 162 5.09 15.04 16.27
CA THR A 162 4.00 15.74 15.56
C THR A 162 2.61 15.40 16.08
N GLY A 163 2.51 14.47 17.01
CA GLY A 163 1.24 13.92 17.52
C GLY A 163 0.74 12.69 16.76
N ALA A 164 1.50 12.19 15.77
CA ALA A 164 1.16 10.93 15.09
C ALA A 164 1.38 9.72 16.02
N VAL A 165 0.59 8.67 15.83
CA VAL A 165 0.65 7.45 16.63
C VAL A 165 1.18 6.32 15.75
N TYR A 166 2.33 5.76 16.11
CA TYR A 166 2.77 4.49 15.55
C TYR A 166 1.87 3.39 16.14
N LEU A 167 1.13 2.73 15.24
CA LEU A 167 0.12 1.76 15.63
C LEU A 167 0.77 0.38 15.81
N ASP A 168 1.27 0.10 16.97
CA ASP A 168 1.83 -1.19 17.38
C ASP A 168 0.97 -1.93 18.42
N VAL A 169 -0.02 -1.24 18.99
CA VAL A 169 -1.07 -1.79 19.85
C VAL A 169 -2.44 -1.25 19.42
N PRO A 170 -3.55 -1.96 19.72
CA PRO A 170 -4.89 -1.47 19.41
C PRO A 170 -5.17 -0.09 20.01
N GLN A 171 -5.87 0.73 19.27
CA GLN A 171 -6.30 2.07 19.71
C GLN A 171 -7.82 2.18 19.63
N LYS A 172 -8.46 2.59 20.72
CA LYS A 172 -9.88 2.90 20.74
C LYS A 172 -10.10 4.29 20.14
N LEU A 173 -10.73 4.36 18.97
CA LEU A 173 -11.03 5.61 18.27
C LEU A 173 -12.30 6.28 18.79
N TYR A 174 -13.28 5.48 19.17
CA TYR A 174 -14.57 5.92 19.70
C TYR A 174 -14.98 5.03 20.85
N GLU A 175 -15.52 5.62 21.92
CA GLU A 175 -16.03 4.92 23.10
C GLU A 175 -17.53 5.15 23.23
N GLY A 176 -18.32 4.05 23.31
CA GLY A 176 -19.76 4.06 23.42
C GLY A 176 -20.31 2.71 23.85
N GLU A 177 -21.59 2.45 23.60
CA GLU A 177 -22.17 1.11 23.78
C GLU A 177 -21.52 0.11 22.81
N THR A 178 -21.17 0.58 21.60
CA THR A 178 -20.33 -0.10 20.62
C THR A 178 -19.10 0.78 20.40
N SER A 179 -17.93 0.31 20.73
CA SER A 179 -16.68 1.05 20.51
C SER A 179 -16.13 0.79 19.10
N LEU A 180 -15.34 1.73 18.57
CA LEU A 180 -14.59 1.56 17.34
C LEU A 180 -13.10 1.47 17.63
N TRP A 181 -12.48 0.39 17.19
CA TRP A 181 -11.07 0.11 17.40
C TRP A 181 -10.29 0.17 16.09
N LEU A 182 -9.08 0.64 16.18
CA LEU A 182 -8.05 0.58 15.13
C LEU A 182 -6.96 -0.39 15.57
N MET A 183 -6.65 -1.38 14.72
CA MET A 183 -5.70 -2.44 15.06
C MET A 183 -4.62 -2.61 13.99
N PRO A 184 -3.36 -2.86 14.39
CA PRO A 184 -2.30 -3.20 13.44
C PRO A 184 -2.36 -4.69 13.10
N ALA A 185 -2.34 -5.03 11.82
CA ALA A 185 -2.26 -6.43 11.37
C ALA A 185 -0.93 -7.09 11.72
N SER A 186 0.17 -6.33 11.73
CA SER A 186 1.53 -6.82 12.00
C SER A 186 1.71 -7.41 13.40
N ALA A 187 0.99 -6.92 14.39
CA ALA A 187 1.07 -7.45 15.76
C ALA A 187 0.46 -8.86 15.91
N LEU A 188 -0.26 -9.32 14.90
CA LEU A 188 -1.08 -10.52 14.92
C LEU A 188 -0.47 -11.68 14.11
N VAL A 189 0.53 -11.42 13.28
CA VAL A 189 1.24 -12.46 12.52
C VAL A 189 2.27 -13.12 13.44
N LEU A 190 1.76 -13.85 14.44
CA LEU A 190 2.58 -14.62 15.35
C LEU A 190 2.37 -16.10 15.12
N ASP A 191 3.46 -16.76 14.82
CA ASP A 191 3.59 -18.19 14.56
C ASP A 191 3.29 -19.08 15.79
N SER A 192 2.69 -18.52 16.87
CA SER A 192 2.40 -19.29 18.06
C SER A 192 1.07 -18.91 18.69
N GLN A 193 0.34 -19.92 19.17
CA GLN A 193 -0.88 -19.75 19.97
C GLN A 193 -0.62 -19.03 21.32
N ASN A 194 0.64 -18.86 21.72
CA ASN A 194 1.04 -18.10 22.89
C ASN A 194 2.39 -17.40 22.65
N PRO A 195 2.37 -16.20 22.06
CA PRO A 195 3.59 -15.46 21.71
C PRO A 195 4.43 -15.10 22.95
N ILE A 196 3.80 -14.74 24.05
CA ILE A 196 4.49 -14.37 25.30
C ILE A 196 5.28 -15.55 25.83
N ALA A 197 4.68 -16.74 25.91
CA ALA A 197 5.39 -17.95 26.35
C ALA A 197 6.52 -18.34 25.39
N SER A 198 6.35 -18.13 24.09
CA SER A 198 7.41 -18.34 23.09
C SER A 198 8.60 -17.40 23.32
N LEU A 199 8.35 -16.13 23.61
CA LEU A 199 9.37 -15.15 23.94
C LEU A 199 10.08 -15.49 25.26
N ASP A 200 9.33 -15.91 26.29
CA ASP A 200 9.91 -16.34 27.58
C ASP A 200 10.85 -17.53 27.40
N ASN A 201 10.48 -18.52 26.58
CA ASN A 201 11.34 -19.64 26.28
C ASN A 201 12.64 -19.22 25.55
N ARG A 202 12.55 -18.25 24.65
CA ARG A 202 13.73 -17.69 23.97
C ARG A 202 14.62 -16.88 24.90
N LEU A 203 14.02 -16.07 25.79
CA LEU A 203 14.73 -15.28 26.79
C LEU A 203 15.42 -16.16 27.86
N ALA A 204 15.00 -17.41 28.05
CA ALA A 204 15.64 -18.36 28.94
C ALA A 204 16.94 -18.94 28.37
N ASP A 205 17.30 -18.67 27.12
CA ASP A 205 18.56 -19.09 26.52
C ASP A 205 19.71 -18.20 27.03
N GLU A 206 20.55 -18.75 27.88
CA GLU A 206 21.71 -18.05 28.49
C GLU A 206 22.79 -17.66 27.44
N THR A 207 22.67 -18.10 26.19
CA THR A 207 23.64 -17.80 25.11
C THR A 207 23.27 -16.56 24.29
N LEU A 208 22.12 -15.92 24.60
CA LEU A 208 21.69 -14.70 23.89
C LEU A 208 22.66 -13.55 24.14
N ASP A 209 22.97 -12.84 23.07
CA ASP A 209 23.62 -11.52 23.21
C ASP A 209 22.64 -10.49 23.79
N GLU A 210 23.20 -9.45 24.40
CA GLU A 210 22.42 -8.43 25.12
C GLU A 210 21.44 -7.68 24.20
N ALA A 211 21.83 -7.38 22.96
CA ALA A 211 20.99 -6.68 21.98
C ALA A 211 19.76 -7.53 21.62
N THR A 212 19.96 -8.81 21.36
CA THR A 212 18.87 -9.76 21.08
C THR A 212 17.95 -9.90 22.29
N ALA A 213 18.50 -9.99 23.51
CA ALA A 213 17.69 -10.06 24.72
C ALA A 213 16.82 -8.80 24.92
N GLN A 214 17.36 -7.60 24.72
CA GLN A 214 16.62 -6.34 24.80
C GLN A 214 15.50 -6.28 23.74
N SER A 215 15.78 -6.69 22.50
CA SER A 215 14.76 -6.76 21.45
C SER A 215 13.59 -7.70 21.82
N LEU A 216 13.91 -8.88 22.40
CA LEU A 216 12.88 -9.84 22.83
C LEU A 216 12.06 -9.31 24.01
N LEU A 217 12.70 -8.61 24.96
CA LEU A 217 12.01 -7.98 26.10
C LEU A 217 11.04 -6.90 25.61
N TYR A 218 11.50 -6.02 24.72
CA TYR A 218 10.65 -4.99 24.13
C TYR A 218 9.45 -5.59 23.40
N LYS A 219 9.67 -6.61 22.54
CA LYS A 219 8.58 -7.32 21.87
C LYS A 219 7.59 -7.93 22.85
N LYS A 220 8.08 -8.56 23.91
CA LYS A 220 7.22 -9.12 24.96
C LYS A 220 6.36 -8.04 25.62
N GLU A 221 6.92 -6.90 25.93
CA GLU A 221 6.18 -5.75 26.50
C GLU A 221 5.08 -5.28 25.53
N ARG A 222 5.39 -5.14 24.23
CA ARG A 222 4.39 -4.76 23.22
C ARG A 222 3.25 -5.77 23.12
N TYR A 223 3.55 -7.07 23.17
CA TYR A 223 2.51 -8.10 23.16
C TYR A 223 1.66 -8.12 24.44
N GLN A 224 2.26 -7.81 25.58
CA GLN A 224 1.50 -7.67 26.82
C GLN A 224 0.54 -6.47 26.73
N ALA A 225 1.03 -5.32 26.27
CA ALA A 225 0.21 -4.14 26.04
C ALA A 225 -0.92 -4.40 25.01
N PHE A 226 -0.62 -5.13 23.93
CA PHE A 226 -1.63 -5.55 22.97
C PHE A 226 -2.70 -6.42 23.61
N ALA A 227 -2.32 -7.43 24.39
CA ALA A 227 -3.27 -8.32 25.06
C ALA A 227 -4.14 -7.56 26.06
N GLU A 228 -3.58 -6.62 26.81
CA GLU A 228 -4.31 -5.77 27.76
C GLU A 228 -5.37 -4.90 27.04
N GLU A 229 -5.07 -4.34 25.88
CA GLU A 229 -6.05 -3.58 25.09
C GLU A 229 -7.14 -4.50 24.52
N MET A 230 -6.78 -5.71 24.07
CA MET A 230 -7.75 -6.69 23.58
C MET A 230 -8.72 -7.17 24.68
N GLU A 231 -8.28 -7.29 25.96
CA GLU A 231 -9.17 -7.61 27.08
C GLU A 231 -10.23 -6.53 27.33
N ARG A 232 -9.96 -5.28 26.94
CA ARG A 232 -10.92 -4.16 27.06
C ARG A 232 -11.97 -4.14 25.96
N ARG A 233 -11.72 -4.86 24.86
CA ARG A 233 -12.62 -4.94 23.72
C ARG A 233 -13.80 -5.86 24.04
N GLN A 234 -14.99 -5.42 23.64
CA GLN A 234 -16.22 -6.19 23.76
C GLN A 234 -16.53 -6.93 22.45
N GLN A 235 -17.28 -8.00 22.54
CA GLN A 235 -17.62 -8.86 21.39
C GLN A 235 -18.34 -8.10 20.24
N ASN A 236 -19.08 -7.04 20.56
CA ASN A 236 -19.85 -6.25 19.61
C ASN A 236 -19.10 -4.99 19.14
N ASP A 237 -17.87 -4.77 19.60
CA ASP A 237 -17.08 -3.62 19.18
C ASP A 237 -16.65 -3.80 17.72
N LEU A 238 -16.65 -2.69 16.99
CA LEU A 238 -16.23 -2.64 15.61
C LEU A 238 -14.72 -2.49 15.49
N THR A 239 -14.15 -3.09 14.45
CA THR A 239 -12.72 -3.12 14.26
C THR A 239 -12.33 -2.77 12.83
N ILE A 240 -11.47 -1.75 12.71
CA ILE A 240 -10.75 -1.44 11.49
C ILE A 240 -9.29 -1.88 11.67
N MET A 241 -8.82 -2.70 10.75
CA MET A 241 -7.46 -3.22 10.79
C MET A 241 -6.61 -2.54 9.74
N LEU A 242 -5.43 -2.06 10.13
CA LEU A 242 -4.41 -1.57 9.19
C LEU A 242 -3.45 -2.70 8.83
N SER A 243 -3.34 -2.96 7.55
CA SER A 243 -2.37 -3.91 6.99
C SER A 243 -1.59 -3.23 5.88
N HIS A 244 -0.28 -3.48 5.77
CA HIS A 244 0.43 -3.03 4.57
C HIS A 244 0.07 -3.92 3.39
N LEU A 245 0.20 -5.24 3.55
CA LEU A 245 -0.16 -6.21 2.53
C LEU A 245 -1.65 -6.52 2.55
N PRO A 246 -2.31 -6.61 1.39
CA PRO A 246 -3.67 -7.13 1.31
C PRO A 246 -3.75 -8.58 1.78
N CYS A 247 -4.78 -8.89 2.56
CA CYS A 247 -5.05 -10.24 3.01
C CYS A 247 -5.62 -11.09 1.87
N LEU A 248 -5.17 -12.33 1.78
CA LEU A 248 -5.63 -13.29 0.77
C LEU A 248 -6.70 -14.22 1.32
N ASP A 249 -7.62 -14.69 0.48
CA ASP A 249 -8.67 -15.66 0.85
C ASP A 249 -8.12 -16.86 1.62
N LYS A 250 -6.98 -17.41 1.18
CA LYS A 250 -6.34 -18.56 1.82
C LYS A 250 -5.81 -18.25 3.23
N GLU A 251 -5.41 -17.02 3.48
CA GLU A 251 -4.92 -16.58 4.79
C GLU A 251 -6.08 -16.45 5.76
N LEU A 252 -7.18 -15.87 5.31
CA LEU A 252 -8.41 -15.74 6.09
C LEU A 252 -9.14 -17.08 6.33
N GLN A 253 -8.80 -18.14 5.59
CA GLN A 253 -9.32 -19.49 5.81
C GLN A 253 -8.50 -20.32 6.79
N SER A 254 -7.30 -19.89 7.14
CA SER A 254 -6.47 -20.60 8.12
C SER A 254 -7.00 -20.34 9.54
N GLU A 255 -7.14 -21.39 10.37
CA GLU A 255 -7.67 -21.26 11.74
C GLU A 255 -6.87 -20.27 12.60
N SER A 256 -5.55 -20.22 12.41
CA SER A 256 -4.67 -19.29 13.13
C SER A 256 -4.85 -17.84 12.67
N THR A 257 -5.12 -17.62 11.39
CA THR A 257 -5.28 -16.29 10.81
C THR A 257 -6.72 -15.81 10.94
N THR A 258 -7.71 -16.72 10.85
CA THR A 258 -9.13 -16.40 11.06
C THR A 258 -9.41 -15.90 12.47
N ALA A 259 -8.69 -16.39 13.48
CA ALA A 259 -8.82 -15.89 14.85
C ALA A 259 -8.44 -14.40 14.99
N ILE A 260 -7.74 -13.87 14.02
CA ILE A 260 -7.17 -12.51 14.02
C ILE A 260 -7.91 -11.61 13.05
N PHE A 261 -7.89 -11.95 11.77
CA PHE A 261 -8.51 -11.17 10.71
C PHE A 261 -10.03 -11.32 10.66
N GLY A 262 -10.56 -12.46 11.14
CA GLY A 262 -12.00 -12.70 11.26
C GLY A 262 -12.72 -11.82 12.26
N GLU A 263 -11.97 -11.04 13.04
CA GLU A 263 -12.50 -10.03 13.95
C GLU A 263 -12.52 -8.62 13.36
N ALA A 264 -11.94 -8.43 12.15
CA ALA A 264 -11.97 -7.15 11.46
C ALA A 264 -13.25 -7.00 10.64
N ASP A 265 -13.97 -5.89 10.85
CA ASP A 265 -15.08 -5.48 10.00
C ASP A 265 -14.56 -4.89 8.68
N LEU A 266 -13.45 -4.16 8.73
CA LEU A 266 -12.79 -3.56 7.59
C LEU A 266 -11.27 -3.65 7.71
N ILE A 267 -10.61 -4.07 6.64
CA ILE A 267 -9.15 -4.04 6.51
C ILE A 267 -8.79 -2.90 5.53
N LEU A 268 -7.87 -2.03 5.92
CA LEU A 268 -7.29 -1.00 5.07
C LEU A 268 -5.88 -1.40 4.70
N ALA A 269 -5.63 -1.61 3.39
CA ALA A 269 -4.37 -2.11 2.87
C ALA A 269 -3.80 -1.27 1.73
N GLY A 270 -2.55 -1.54 1.32
CA GLY A 270 -1.85 -0.88 0.21
C GLY A 270 -0.97 -1.85 -0.58
N HIS A 271 0.34 -1.54 -0.68
CA HIS A 271 1.46 -2.32 -1.20
C HIS A 271 1.55 -2.42 -2.73
N HIS A 272 0.49 -2.87 -3.42
CA HIS A 272 0.58 -3.26 -4.83
C HIS A 272 0.55 -2.08 -5.82
N LEU A 273 0.44 -0.84 -5.34
CA LEU A 273 0.39 0.37 -6.18
C LEU A 273 -0.68 0.31 -7.29
N GLY A 274 -1.75 -0.48 -7.08
CA GLY A 274 -2.75 -0.75 -8.10
C GLY A 274 -2.22 -1.47 -9.34
N GLY A 275 -1.04 -2.11 -9.23
CA GLY A 275 -0.30 -2.72 -10.33
C GLY A 275 0.51 -1.70 -11.15
N GLN A 276 0.70 -0.48 -10.66
CA GLN A 276 1.52 0.61 -11.18
C GLN A 276 1.32 0.93 -12.68
N ILE A 277 1.58 -0.04 -13.57
CA ILE A 277 1.39 0.08 -15.03
C ILE A 277 0.05 -0.55 -15.42
N CYS A 278 -0.90 0.31 -15.72
CA CYS A 278 -2.25 -0.10 -16.12
C CYS A 278 -2.53 0.26 -17.58
N MET A 279 -3.46 -0.48 -18.18
CA MET A 279 -4.03 -0.18 -19.48
C MET A 279 -5.50 0.23 -19.36
N PRO A 280 -5.95 1.21 -20.17
CA PRO A 280 -7.38 1.54 -20.22
C PRO A 280 -8.24 0.30 -20.47
N MET A 281 -9.31 0.12 -19.70
CA MET A 281 -10.27 -0.99 -19.76
C MET A 281 -9.74 -2.38 -19.36
N PHE A 282 -8.43 -2.59 -19.25
CA PHE A 282 -7.84 -3.90 -18.89
C PHE A 282 -7.27 -3.92 -17.46
N GLY A 283 -7.10 -2.76 -16.82
CA GLY A 283 -6.51 -2.67 -15.49
C GLY A 283 -5.00 -2.90 -15.50
N ALA A 284 -4.49 -3.44 -14.40
CA ALA A 284 -3.07 -3.70 -14.21
C ALA A 284 -2.51 -4.66 -15.25
N LEU A 285 -1.35 -4.32 -15.83
CA LEU A 285 -0.66 -5.21 -16.78
C LEU A 285 0.08 -6.32 -16.08
N HIS A 286 0.69 -6.01 -14.95
CA HIS A 286 1.52 -6.95 -14.19
C HIS A 286 1.48 -6.62 -12.71
N ALA A 287 1.52 -7.63 -11.86
CA ALA A 287 1.81 -7.53 -10.45
C ALA A 287 2.63 -8.75 -10.01
N ASP A 288 3.33 -8.64 -8.88
CA ASP A 288 4.21 -9.70 -8.42
C ASP A 288 3.47 -11.02 -8.18
N ASN A 289 4.09 -12.14 -8.59
CA ASN A 289 3.52 -13.47 -8.45
C ASN A 289 3.57 -14.01 -7.02
N ASP A 290 4.54 -13.56 -6.23
CA ASP A 290 4.84 -14.20 -4.96
C ASP A 290 3.81 -13.85 -3.88
N LEU A 291 3.13 -12.72 -4.03
CA LEU A 291 2.19 -12.17 -3.06
C LEU A 291 0.72 -12.27 -3.48
N LEU A 292 0.42 -12.76 -4.67
CA LEU A 292 -0.95 -12.84 -5.19
C LEU A 292 -1.32 -14.26 -5.60
N PRO A 293 -2.57 -14.70 -5.37
CA PRO A 293 -3.04 -16.01 -5.83
C PRO A 293 -2.96 -16.18 -7.36
N ARG A 294 -3.12 -15.07 -8.07
CA ARG A 294 -3.00 -14.94 -9.51
C ARG A 294 -2.26 -13.65 -9.84
N GLY A 295 -0.94 -13.66 -9.63
CA GLY A 295 -0.04 -12.60 -10.05
C GLY A 295 0.44 -12.76 -11.50
N GLY A 296 1.51 -12.04 -11.86
CA GLY A 296 2.06 -12.00 -13.22
C GLY A 296 1.25 -11.09 -14.13
N TRP A 297 1.05 -11.53 -15.39
CA TRP A 297 0.34 -10.74 -16.39
C TRP A 297 -1.17 -10.77 -16.18
N PHE A 298 -1.80 -9.58 -16.18
CA PHE A 298 -3.24 -9.37 -15.95
C PHE A 298 -3.72 -9.98 -14.63
N PRO A 299 -3.18 -9.49 -13.50
CA PRO A 299 -3.50 -9.99 -12.16
C PRO A 299 -4.96 -9.70 -11.81
N GLU A 300 -5.42 -10.36 -10.74
CA GLU A 300 -6.75 -10.14 -10.21
C GLU A 300 -6.85 -8.79 -9.47
N SER A 301 -7.79 -7.93 -9.89
CA SER A 301 -7.88 -6.55 -9.42
C SER A 301 -8.28 -6.41 -7.95
N ARG A 302 -9.02 -7.37 -7.38
CA ARG A 302 -9.54 -7.28 -6.01
C ARG A 302 -8.48 -7.19 -4.91
N TYR A 303 -7.25 -7.62 -5.20
CA TYR A 303 -6.13 -7.46 -4.28
C TYR A 303 -5.24 -6.25 -4.61
N LEU A 304 -5.59 -5.50 -5.66
CA LEU A 304 -4.79 -4.38 -6.14
C LEU A 304 -5.42 -3.03 -5.86
N THR A 305 -6.76 -2.96 -5.83
CA THR A 305 -7.45 -1.67 -5.69
C THR A 305 -8.91 -1.82 -5.30
N GLY A 306 -9.40 -0.86 -4.52
CA GLY A 306 -10.82 -0.69 -4.20
C GLY A 306 -11.34 -1.57 -3.06
N LEU A 307 -12.64 -1.48 -2.81
CA LEU A 307 -13.33 -2.20 -1.75
C LEU A 307 -13.83 -3.56 -2.24
N HIS A 308 -13.43 -4.61 -1.55
CA HIS A 308 -13.79 -5.98 -1.88
C HIS A 308 -14.11 -6.81 -0.64
N GLU A 309 -15.03 -7.75 -0.77
CA GLU A 309 -15.28 -8.77 0.23
C GLU A 309 -14.29 -9.93 0.05
N VAL A 310 -13.60 -10.28 1.13
CA VAL A 310 -12.63 -11.38 1.19
C VAL A 310 -13.04 -12.27 2.35
N ASN A 311 -13.63 -13.44 2.08
CA ASN A 311 -14.06 -14.42 3.07
C ASN A 311 -14.91 -13.83 4.23
N ALA A 312 -15.96 -13.07 3.89
CA ALA A 312 -16.88 -12.38 4.80
C ALA A 312 -16.25 -11.20 5.62
N THR A 313 -15.02 -10.82 5.32
CA THR A 313 -14.39 -9.59 5.79
C THR A 313 -14.26 -8.62 4.62
N TYR A 314 -14.46 -7.34 4.85
CA TYR A 314 -14.26 -6.34 3.82
C TYR A 314 -12.83 -5.82 3.84
N GLN A 315 -12.27 -5.61 2.67
CA GLN A 315 -10.93 -5.06 2.50
C GLN A 315 -10.95 -3.94 1.46
N TYR A 316 -10.39 -2.80 1.82
CA TYR A 316 -10.10 -1.73 0.88
C TYR A 316 -8.60 -1.69 0.61
N VAL A 317 -8.22 -1.73 -0.67
CA VAL A 317 -6.83 -1.67 -1.11
C VAL A 317 -6.58 -0.35 -1.83
N SER A 318 -5.71 0.48 -1.25
CA SER A 318 -5.29 1.74 -1.86
C SER A 318 -4.30 1.50 -2.99
N THR A 319 -4.39 2.30 -4.06
CA THR A 319 -3.38 2.29 -5.13
C THR A 319 -2.15 3.11 -4.79
N GLY A 320 -2.14 3.81 -3.66
CA GLY A 320 -0.99 4.52 -3.12
C GLY A 320 -0.57 5.76 -3.89
N LEU A 321 0.41 6.47 -3.35
CA LEU A 321 0.88 7.77 -3.83
C LEU A 321 2.18 7.69 -4.65
N GLY A 322 3.07 6.78 -4.29
CA GLY A 322 4.40 6.65 -4.86
C GLY A 322 4.48 5.76 -6.10
N VAL A 323 5.69 5.35 -6.40
CA VAL A 323 6.02 4.41 -7.46
C VAL A 323 6.95 3.33 -6.92
N ASP A 324 6.93 2.15 -7.53
CA ASP A 324 7.93 1.14 -7.26
C ASP A 324 9.23 1.51 -7.99
N TRP A 325 10.14 2.12 -7.23
CA TRP A 325 11.46 2.54 -7.71
C TRP A 325 12.49 1.40 -7.72
N GLU A 326 12.17 0.24 -7.16
CA GLU A 326 12.96 -0.99 -7.28
C GLU A 326 12.64 -1.74 -8.57
N GLY A 327 11.49 -1.46 -9.16
CA GLY A 327 11.08 -1.99 -10.44
C GLY A 327 11.87 -1.39 -11.63
N TRP A 328 11.53 -1.84 -12.82
CA TRP A 328 12.18 -1.38 -14.06
C TRP A 328 11.61 -0.06 -14.61
N LEU A 329 10.49 0.41 -14.07
CA LEU A 329 9.84 1.67 -14.42
C LEU A 329 9.43 2.42 -13.15
N ASP A 330 9.90 3.62 -12.98
CA ASP A 330 9.60 4.52 -11.87
C ASP A 330 8.52 5.56 -12.21
N PHE A 331 7.50 5.14 -12.96
CA PHE A 331 6.32 5.95 -13.29
C PHE A 331 5.07 5.06 -13.37
N ARG A 332 3.90 5.69 -13.32
CA ARG A 332 2.58 5.05 -13.41
C ARG A 332 1.93 5.35 -14.75
N THR A 333 1.06 4.45 -15.23
CA THR A 333 0.23 4.68 -16.42
C THR A 333 -1.22 4.31 -16.15
N CYS A 334 -2.18 5.15 -16.55
CA CYS A 334 -3.62 4.94 -16.32
C CYS A 334 -3.99 4.61 -14.86
N ASN A 335 -3.16 5.02 -13.96
CA ASN A 335 -3.26 4.73 -12.53
C ASN A 335 -2.57 5.87 -11.76
N PRO A 336 -3.20 7.06 -11.70
CA PRO A 336 -2.61 8.21 -11.04
C PRO A 336 -2.42 7.97 -9.54
N PRO A 337 -1.45 8.63 -8.90
CA PRO A 337 -1.34 8.67 -7.45
C PRO A 337 -2.67 8.99 -6.77
N GLN A 338 -2.99 8.23 -5.72
CA GLN A 338 -4.31 8.26 -5.08
C GLN A 338 -4.21 8.35 -3.57
N ILE A 339 -5.11 9.13 -2.99
CA ILE A 339 -5.51 9.06 -1.58
C ILE A 339 -6.95 8.59 -1.52
N SER A 340 -7.35 8.00 -0.39
CA SER A 340 -8.68 7.41 -0.28
C SER A 340 -9.41 7.96 0.94
N ILE A 341 -10.70 8.24 0.80
CA ILE A 341 -11.57 8.64 1.90
C ILE A 341 -12.65 7.58 2.05
N ILE A 342 -12.63 6.89 3.18
CA ILE A 342 -13.59 5.84 3.51
C ILE A 342 -14.57 6.41 4.53
N THR A 343 -15.83 6.58 4.12
CA THR A 343 -16.90 7.09 4.99
C THR A 343 -17.70 5.94 5.57
N LEU A 344 -17.76 5.87 6.89
CA LEU A 344 -18.53 4.86 7.60
C LEU A 344 -20.03 5.23 7.62
N THR A 345 -20.90 4.27 7.32
CA THR A 345 -22.36 4.46 7.34
C THR A 345 -23.07 3.27 7.99
N ARG A 346 -24.22 3.53 8.61
CA ARG A 346 -25.11 2.49 9.11
C ARG A 346 -26.06 1.95 8.06
N LYS A 347 -26.15 2.61 6.92
CA LYS A 347 -27.05 2.21 5.83
C LYS A 347 -26.45 1.00 5.12
N VAL A 348 -27.24 -0.07 5.03
CA VAL A 348 -26.93 -1.17 4.12
C VAL A 348 -27.26 -0.69 2.71
N GLU A 349 -26.29 -0.69 1.81
CA GLU A 349 -26.56 -0.48 0.39
C GLU A 349 -27.40 -1.66 -0.12
N ALA A 350 -28.54 -1.34 -0.77
CA ALA A 350 -29.54 -2.30 -1.21
C ALA A 350 -29.21 -2.90 -2.59
#